data_28dd19bff91fac15df5d93aeb09db696
#
_entry.id   28dd19bff91fac15df5d93aeb09db696
#
_cell.length_a   1.000
_cell.length_b   1.000
_cell.length_c   1.000
_cell.angle_alpha   90.00
_cell.angle_beta   90.00
_cell.angle_gamma   90.00
#
_symmetry.space_group_name_H-M   'P 1'
#
loop_
_entity.id
_entity.type
_entity.pdbx_description
1 polymer ?
#
loop_
_entity_poly.entity_id
_entity_poly.type
_entity_poly.pdbx_seq_one_letter_code
_entity_poly.pdbx_strand_id
1 'polypeptide(L)'
;MHLVDRLTDLRTDDGADGCRCTVSFDEPTGTGLDDRVECVVDSDGCAGAGDLAAAPDCRATVVDALADRDADVVRTTADGRERIYADGAAALLLAAGRFVERAAFHDERLVDRARRDPLGAAHEATGRADATATIAAETGLATVADGVDGISLGESGTSEEQYRHVLDPFVGPTVARSRVRLTPPPDTRLVDRWSLETGATVRIYEGGSDRSALPWYHLEPVAHTLDADATATLAAAEGHLARGGVDGGRRAPGRAVRGVAADGDPVELLTRELTKYTRGHGVLDDCFADPHVSDAFVSAPVTNNPVRVSVDGERMRTNVRLTPGGAAALASRFRRTSGRPFSRATPTIDAVVEAGVDGSVRVAGVSAPASDGLGFVFRRHEGDAWTLPGLVANDTLPADAAALLSVAVERAAAGLIAGTRGAGKTTLLGALLWELPATTRTVTIEDTPELPVDALQSQGRDVQALSAGTDESDALTPTEALRTALRLGAGALVVGEVRG
;
A
#
# COMPACT_ATOMS: atom_id res chain seq x y z
N MET A 1 -2.62 32.97 13.63
CA MET A 1 -3.45 33.28 14.79
C MET A 1 -4.51 32.20 14.85
N HIS A 2 -4.31 31.36 15.81
CA HIS A 2 -4.95 30.11 16.19
C HIS A 2 -6.46 30.05 16.02
N LEU A 3 -6.93 28.90 15.51
CA LEU A 3 -8.23 28.34 15.83
C LEU A 3 -8.04 26.83 16.04
N VAL A 4 -7.50 26.50 17.20
CA VAL A 4 -7.71 25.24 17.90
C VAL A 4 -8.92 25.51 18.79
N ASP A 5 -10.02 24.81 18.57
CA ASP A 5 -11.00 24.46 19.59
C ASP A 5 -12.22 23.81 18.95
N ARG A 6 -12.37 22.51 19.17
CA ARG A 6 -13.40 21.93 20.03
C ARG A 6 -13.33 20.40 19.95
N LEU A 7 -12.42 19.87 20.75
CA LEU A 7 -12.54 18.50 21.22
C LEU A 7 -13.69 18.49 22.28
N THR A 8 -14.80 17.90 21.94
CA THR A 8 -15.81 17.56 22.93
C THR A 8 -15.47 16.17 23.45
N ASP A 9 -14.65 16.11 24.51
CA ASP A 9 -14.42 14.89 25.28
C ASP A 9 -15.72 14.46 25.98
N LEU A 10 -16.37 13.45 25.43
CA LEU A 10 -17.38 12.68 26.13
C LEU A 10 -16.66 11.64 27.00
N ARG A 11 -16.36 12.00 28.25
CA ARG A 11 -15.97 11.03 29.28
C ARG A 11 -17.24 10.36 29.80
N THR A 12 -17.41 9.08 29.48
CA THR A 12 -18.31 8.20 30.25
C THR A 12 -17.52 7.67 31.45
N ASP A 13 -17.78 8.22 32.63
CA ASP A 13 -17.26 7.71 33.89
C ASP A 13 -18.30 6.73 34.42
N ASP A 14 -17.99 5.40 34.47
CA ASP A 14 -18.45 4.50 35.50
C ASP A 14 -17.97 3.05 35.31
N GLY A 15 -17.33 2.51 36.35
CA GLY A 15 -17.21 1.07 36.60
C GLY A 15 -15.84 0.44 36.35
N ALA A 16 -15.28 -0.17 37.37
CA ALA A 16 -13.94 -0.77 37.40
C ALA A 16 -13.71 -1.98 36.41
N ASP A 17 -14.73 -2.33 35.61
CA ASP A 17 -14.68 -3.41 34.58
C ASP A 17 -15.22 -2.97 33.21
N GLY A 18 -15.47 -1.67 32.97
CA GLY A 18 -16.02 -1.16 31.70
C GLY A 18 -14.98 -0.80 30.67
N CYS A 19 -15.44 -0.59 29.41
CA CYS A 19 -14.62 -0.07 28.31
C CYS A 19 -14.01 1.30 28.66
N ARG A 20 -12.73 1.51 28.32
CA ARG A 20 -11.98 2.75 28.56
C ARG A 20 -11.67 3.52 27.26
N CYS A 21 -12.30 3.14 26.15
CA CYS A 21 -12.09 3.81 24.90
C CYS A 21 -12.56 5.26 24.93
N THR A 22 -11.78 6.16 24.30
CA THR A 22 -12.19 7.53 24.05
C THR A 22 -12.49 7.73 22.58
N VAL A 23 -13.57 8.44 22.26
CA VAL A 23 -14.03 8.62 20.88
C VAL A 23 -13.93 10.09 20.48
N SER A 24 -13.42 10.33 19.28
CA SER A 24 -13.38 11.62 18.62
C SER A 24 -13.76 11.46 17.14
N PHE A 25 -14.04 12.56 16.46
CA PHE A 25 -14.38 12.55 15.04
C PHE A 25 -13.43 13.47 14.27
N ASP A 26 -12.76 12.91 13.26
CA ASP A 26 -11.96 13.67 12.33
C ASP A 26 -12.82 14.08 11.13
N GLU A 27 -12.95 15.40 10.93
CA GLU A 27 -13.64 15.94 9.76
C GLU A 27 -12.69 16.13 8.57
N PRO A 28 -13.22 16.03 7.33
CA PRO A 28 -12.43 16.33 6.15
C PRO A 28 -11.88 17.75 6.21
N THR A 29 -10.57 17.89 6.06
CA THR A 29 -9.88 19.20 6.15
C THR A 29 -10.07 20.06 4.89
N GLY A 30 -10.95 19.67 3.96
CA GLY A 30 -11.24 20.42 2.73
C GLY A 30 -10.07 20.50 1.74
N THR A 31 -8.98 19.78 1.97
CA THR A 31 -7.79 19.75 1.08
C THR A 31 -7.85 18.68 -0.01
N GLY A 32 -8.99 17.95 -0.12
CA GLY A 32 -9.33 17.15 -1.30
C GLY A 32 -8.65 15.80 -1.44
N LEU A 33 -8.07 15.22 -0.39
CA LEU A 33 -7.47 13.88 -0.45
C LEU A 33 -8.35 12.78 0.18
N ASP A 34 -9.22 13.13 1.12
CA ASP A 34 -10.23 12.25 1.70
C ASP A 34 -11.34 13.13 2.30
N ASP A 35 -12.55 13.06 1.77
CA ASP A 35 -13.70 13.83 2.24
C ASP A 35 -14.56 13.04 3.23
N ARG A 36 -14.03 11.95 3.80
CA ARG A 36 -14.76 11.07 4.71
C ARG A 36 -14.63 11.53 6.15
N VAL A 37 -15.71 11.39 6.90
CA VAL A 37 -15.73 11.54 8.35
C VAL A 37 -15.24 10.26 8.99
N GLU A 38 -14.19 10.32 9.80
CA GLU A 38 -13.68 9.18 10.57
C GLU A 38 -14.10 9.28 12.03
N CYS A 39 -14.72 8.21 12.55
CA CYS A 39 -14.87 7.99 13.99
C CYS A 39 -13.56 7.38 14.50
N VAL A 40 -12.81 8.13 15.28
CA VAL A 40 -11.49 7.74 15.81
C VAL A 40 -11.63 7.33 17.27
N VAL A 41 -11.19 6.13 17.58
CA VAL A 41 -11.31 5.51 18.90
C VAL A 41 -9.92 5.20 19.43
N ASP A 42 -9.52 5.89 20.48
CA ASP A 42 -8.33 5.55 21.25
C ASP A 42 -8.71 4.50 22.30
N SER A 43 -8.09 3.35 22.22
CA SER A 43 -8.33 2.18 23.05
C SER A 43 -7.09 1.78 23.85
N ASP A 44 -6.09 2.65 23.97
CA ASP A 44 -4.90 2.39 24.77
C ASP A 44 -5.28 2.07 26.22
N GLY A 45 -4.78 0.96 26.73
CA GLY A 45 -5.09 0.48 28.08
C GLY A 45 -6.52 -0.04 28.27
N CYS A 46 -7.32 -0.20 27.21
CA CYS A 46 -8.61 -0.85 27.25
C CYS A 46 -8.47 -2.38 27.09
N ALA A 47 -9.12 -3.15 27.95
CA ALA A 47 -9.06 -4.62 27.90
C ALA A 47 -9.53 -5.21 26.55
N GLY A 48 -10.47 -4.55 25.89
CA GLY A 48 -10.95 -4.95 24.55
C GLY A 48 -10.05 -4.48 23.40
N ALA A 49 -9.03 -3.65 23.68
CA ALA A 49 -8.05 -3.14 22.71
C ALA A 49 -8.66 -2.62 21.40
N GLY A 50 -9.89 -2.08 21.44
CA GLY A 50 -10.59 -1.59 20.25
C GLY A 50 -10.97 -2.65 19.22
N ASP A 51 -10.97 -3.94 19.57
CA ASP A 51 -11.45 -5.01 18.70
C ASP A 51 -12.98 -5.10 18.73
N LEU A 52 -13.63 -4.44 17.79
CA LEU A 52 -15.09 -4.36 17.75
C LEU A 52 -15.76 -5.70 17.39
N ALA A 53 -15.04 -6.64 16.83
CA ALA A 53 -15.56 -7.97 16.56
C ALA A 53 -15.59 -8.82 17.83
N ALA A 54 -14.53 -8.77 18.64
CA ALA A 54 -14.36 -9.60 19.83
C ALA A 54 -14.82 -8.92 21.15
N ALA A 55 -14.83 -7.56 21.21
CA ALA A 55 -15.10 -6.80 22.44
C ALA A 55 -16.45 -6.07 22.38
N PRO A 56 -17.54 -6.65 22.95
CA PRO A 56 -18.88 -6.03 22.93
C PRO A 56 -18.94 -4.67 23.60
N ASP A 57 -18.16 -4.42 24.65
CA ASP A 57 -18.16 -3.14 25.34
C ASP A 57 -17.46 -2.04 24.55
N CYS A 58 -16.37 -2.36 23.81
CA CYS A 58 -15.78 -1.41 22.86
C CYS A 58 -16.75 -1.11 21.72
N ARG A 59 -17.49 -2.10 21.25
CA ARG A 59 -18.52 -1.94 20.23
C ARG A 59 -19.64 -1.03 20.71
N ALA A 60 -20.11 -1.20 21.96
CA ALA A 60 -21.13 -0.36 22.57
C ALA A 60 -20.70 1.10 22.60
N THR A 61 -19.46 1.39 23.00
CA THR A 61 -18.91 2.76 23.01
C THR A 61 -18.94 3.40 21.63
N VAL A 62 -18.59 2.64 20.59
CA VAL A 62 -18.61 3.12 19.20
C VAL A 62 -20.03 3.35 18.71
N VAL A 63 -20.95 2.41 18.97
CA VAL A 63 -22.35 2.52 18.56
C VAL A 63 -23.02 3.72 19.22
N ASP A 64 -22.74 3.97 20.51
CA ASP A 64 -23.25 5.16 21.21
C ASP A 64 -22.72 6.47 20.59
N ALA A 65 -21.45 6.54 20.25
CA ALA A 65 -20.88 7.71 19.57
C ALA A 65 -21.48 7.94 18.17
N LEU A 66 -21.81 6.85 17.45
CA LEU A 66 -22.46 6.91 16.14
C LEU A 66 -23.98 7.16 16.21
N ALA A 67 -24.60 7.10 17.40
CA ALA A 67 -25.97 7.55 17.62
C ALA A 67 -26.10 9.07 17.47
N ASP A 68 -25.10 9.81 17.93
CA ASP A 68 -25.09 11.27 17.90
C ASP A 68 -24.52 11.82 16.58
N ARG A 69 -23.69 11.04 15.87
CA ARG A 69 -22.96 11.54 14.72
C ARG A 69 -22.58 10.43 13.72
N ASP A 70 -22.86 10.68 12.44
CA ASP A 70 -22.48 9.78 11.33
C ASP A 70 -20.97 9.80 11.08
N ALA A 71 -20.44 8.64 10.66
CA ALA A 71 -19.08 8.49 10.14
C ALA A 71 -19.05 7.48 8.98
N ASP A 72 -18.13 7.70 8.05
CA ASP A 72 -17.92 6.80 6.90
C ASP A 72 -17.02 5.62 7.24
N VAL A 73 -16.17 5.81 8.26
CA VAL A 73 -15.15 4.84 8.68
C VAL A 73 -15.01 4.90 10.21
N VAL A 74 -14.80 3.75 10.83
CA VAL A 74 -14.43 3.67 12.26
C VAL A 74 -12.99 3.17 12.34
N ARG A 75 -12.14 3.92 13.02
CA ARG A 75 -10.73 3.59 13.26
C ARG A 75 -10.47 3.44 14.74
N THR A 76 -10.02 2.27 15.15
CA THR A 76 -9.59 2.04 16.54
C THR A 76 -8.08 1.88 16.61
N THR A 77 -7.45 2.42 17.66
CA THR A 77 -6.03 2.29 17.93
C THR A 77 -5.80 1.74 19.33
N ALA A 78 -4.91 0.78 19.46
CA ALA A 78 -4.48 0.25 20.75
C ALA A 78 -3.02 -0.26 20.65
N ASP A 79 -2.16 0.21 21.56
CA ASP A 79 -0.77 -0.25 21.72
C ASP A 79 0.01 -0.31 20.39
N GLY A 80 -0.14 0.73 19.56
CA GLY A 80 0.53 0.84 18.27
C GLY A 80 -0.09 0.00 17.15
N ARG A 81 -1.22 -0.65 17.38
CA ARG A 81 -2.02 -1.37 16.37
C ARG A 81 -3.24 -0.54 15.99
N GLU A 82 -3.50 -0.44 14.71
CA GLU A 82 -4.67 0.22 14.14
C GLU A 82 -5.60 -0.83 13.51
N ARG A 83 -6.92 -0.68 13.75
CA ARG A 83 -7.97 -1.43 13.05
C ARG A 83 -8.92 -0.46 12.39
N ILE A 84 -9.30 -0.73 11.15
CA ILE A 84 -10.18 0.13 10.40
C ILE A 84 -11.34 -0.68 9.88
N TYR A 85 -12.50 -0.28 10.34
CA TYR A 85 -13.80 -0.81 9.94
C TYR A 85 -14.37 0.10 8.87
N ALA A 86 -14.45 -0.39 7.66
CA ALA A 86 -14.93 0.33 6.48
C ALA A 86 -15.99 -0.51 5.74
N ASP A 87 -16.58 0.05 4.71
CA ASP A 87 -17.56 -0.63 3.85
C ASP A 87 -18.74 -1.22 4.69
N GLY A 88 -19.03 -2.52 4.56
CA GLY A 88 -20.10 -3.19 5.30
C GLY A 88 -19.96 -3.15 6.83
N ALA A 89 -18.73 -3.19 7.34
CA ALA A 89 -18.47 -3.10 8.78
C ALA A 89 -18.86 -1.73 9.35
N ALA A 90 -18.47 -0.64 8.67
CA ALA A 90 -18.89 0.71 9.05
C ALA A 90 -20.41 0.89 8.93
N ALA A 91 -21.00 0.34 7.85
CA ALA A 91 -22.45 0.41 7.64
C ALA A 91 -23.25 -0.24 8.76
N LEU A 92 -22.80 -1.41 9.27
CA LEU A 92 -23.44 -2.07 10.42
C LEU A 92 -23.37 -1.21 11.68
N LEU A 93 -22.19 -0.68 12.00
CA LEU A 93 -22.00 0.13 13.21
C LEU A 93 -22.83 1.42 13.15
N LEU A 94 -22.86 2.08 11.99
CA LEU A 94 -23.66 3.28 11.76
C LEU A 94 -25.16 3.01 11.84
N ALA A 95 -25.63 1.91 11.21
CA ALA A 95 -27.03 1.51 11.26
C ALA A 95 -27.45 1.19 12.73
N ALA A 96 -26.57 0.57 13.50
CA ALA A 96 -26.80 0.31 14.92
C ALA A 96 -26.89 1.61 15.74
N GLY A 97 -26.01 2.58 15.50
CA GLY A 97 -26.06 3.91 16.14
C GLY A 97 -27.38 4.64 15.87
N ARG A 98 -27.75 4.75 14.60
CA ARG A 98 -29.04 5.34 14.18
C ARG A 98 -30.26 4.62 14.78
N PHE A 99 -30.16 3.29 14.90
CA PHE A 99 -31.22 2.50 15.55
C PHE A 99 -31.31 2.82 17.05
N VAL A 100 -30.20 2.88 17.75
CA VAL A 100 -30.12 3.24 19.17
C VAL A 100 -30.75 4.61 19.43
N GLU A 101 -30.41 5.63 18.62
CA GLU A 101 -30.98 6.98 18.71
C GLU A 101 -32.52 6.95 18.55
N ARG A 102 -33.03 6.32 17.49
CA ARG A 102 -34.45 6.37 17.15
C ARG A 102 -35.33 5.45 17.99
N ALA A 103 -34.78 4.30 18.43
CA ALA A 103 -35.49 3.33 19.26
C ALA A 103 -35.47 3.65 20.78
N ALA A 104 -34.72 4.67 21.23
CA ALA A 104 -34.47 4.98 22.62
C ALA A 104 -35.76 5.10 23.47
N PHE A 105 -36.86 5.61 22.90
CA PHE A 105 -38.14 5.78 23.59
C PHE A 105 -39.14 4.63 23.39
N HIS A 106 -38.76 3.60 22.62
CA HIS A 106 -39.64 2.49 22.26
C HIS A 106 -39.34 1.20 23.01
N ASP A 107 -38.06 0.81 23.13
CA ASP A 107 -37.65 -0.40 23.82
C ASP A 107 -36.19 -0.28 24.32
N GLU A 108 -36.02 0.11 25.57
CA GLU A 108 -34.73 0.29 26.23
C GLU A 108 -33.87 -0.98 26.20
N ARG A 109 -34.51 -2.17 26.40
CA ARG A 109 -33.79 -3.44 26.39
C ARG A 109 -33.22 -3.77 24.99
N LEU A 110 -33.99 -3.53 23.95
CA LEU A 110 -33.53 -3.75 22.59
C LEU A 110 -32.44 -2.75 22.18
N VAL A 111 -32.54 -1.53 22.65
CA VAL A 111 -31.50 -0.48 22.50
C VAL A 111 -30.19 -0.92 23.17
N ASP A 112 -30.24 -1.38 24.43
CA ASP A 112 -29.04 -1.89 25.14
C ASP A 112 -28.43 -3.10 24.43
N ARG A 113 -29.29 -3.97 23.85
CA ARG A 113 -28.81 -5.07 23.04
C ARG A 113 -28.14 -4.56 21.76
N ALA A 114 -28.70 -3.60 21.05
CA ALA A 114 -28.16 -3.07 19.79
C ALA A 114 -26.77 -2.45 19.96
N ARG A 115 -26.46 -1.90 21.13
CA ARG A 115 -25.12 -1.38 21.45
C ARG A 115 -24.05 -2.47 21.41
N ARG A 116 -24.32 -3.62 22.02
CA ARG A 116 -23.37 -4.72 22.18
C ARG A 116 -23.49 -5.83 21.14
N ASP A 117 -24.72 -6.07 20.68
CA ASP A 117 -25.10 -7.14 19.76
C ASP A 117 -26.05 -6.60 18.68
N PRO A 118 -25.57 -5.74 17.75
CA PRO A 118 -26.40 -5.14 16.70
C PRO A 118 -27.02 -6.19 15.76
N LEU A 119 -26.35 -7.29 15.46
CA LEU A 119 -26.92 -8.38 14.64
C LEU A 119 -28.08 -9.05 15.35
N GLY A 120 -27.90 -9.43 16.62
CA GLY A 120 -28.98 -10.05 17.40
C GLY A 120 -30.15 -9.08 17.64
N ALA A 121 -29.88 -7.78 17.77
CA ALA A 121 -30.94 -6.76 17.86
C ALA A 121 -31.70 -6.61 16.54
N ALA A 122 -31.00 -6.68 15.39
CA ALA A 122 -31.64 -6.66 14.08
C ALA A 122 -32.60 -7.84 13.87
N HIS A 123 -32.16 -9.06 14.17
CA HIS A 123 -33.01 -10.25 14.08
C HIS A 123 -34.23 -10.16 15.03
N GLU A 124 -34.03 -9.67 16.26
CA GLU A 124 -35.13 -9.49 17.18
C GLU A 124 -36.12 -8.42 16.70
N ALA A 125 -35.63 -7.29 16.18
CA ALA A 125 -36.48 -6.23 15.65
C ALA A 125 -37.27 -6.64 14.43
N THR A 126 -36.66 -7.34 13.47
CA THR A 126 -37.33 -7.82 12.26
C THR A 126 -38.41 -8.87 12.52
N GLY A 127 -38.26 -9.67 13.60
CA GLY A 127 -39.27 -10.62 14.04
C GLY A 127 -40.50 -10.01 14.72
N ARG A 128 -40.53 -8.71 14.96
CA ARG A 128 -41.62 -7.98 15.62
C ARG A 128 -42.57 -7.32 14.61
N ALA A 129 -43.75 -6.93 15.09
CA ALA A 129 -44.75 -6.20 14.31
C ALA A 129 -45.07 -4.83 14.92
N ASP A 130 -44.07 -4.19 15.56
CA ASP A 130 -44.19 -2.91 16.26
C ASP A 130 -43.31 -1.81 15.64
N ALA A 131 -43.22 -0.66 16.30
CA ALA A 131 -42.42 0.47 15.85
C ALA A 131 -40.91 0.11 15.68
N THR A 132 -40.39 -0.81 16.49
CA THR A 132 -38.97 -1.18 16.43
C THR A 132 -38.60 -1.87 15.12
N ALA A 133 -39.50 -2.68 14.55
CA ALA A 133 -39.30 -3.30 13.22
C ALA A 133 -39.21 -2.21 12.11
N THR A 134 -40.08 -1.21 12.17
CA THR A 134 -40.06 -0.09 11.23
C THR A 134 -38.77 0.71 11.36
N ILE A 135 -38.34 1.01 12.58
CA ILE A 135 -37.09 1.74 12.85
C ILE A 135 -35.88 0.93 12.34
N ALA A 136 -35.81 -0.39 12.57
CA ALA A 136 -34.73 -1.23 12.07
C ALA A 136 -34.62 -1.20 10.54
N ALA A 137 -35.76 -1.19 9.83
CA ALA A 137 -35.79 -1.05 8.37
C ALA A 137 -35.34 0.35 7.91
N GLU A 138 -35.83 1.42 8.55
CA GLU A 138 -35.49 2.81 8.18
C GLU A 138 -34.03 3.19 8.48
N THR A 139 -33.44 2.61 9.51
CA THR A 139 -32.04 2.85 9.87
C THR A 139 -31.05 2.01 9.05
N GLY A 140 -31.55 1.05 8.28
CA GLY A 140 -30.75 0.11 7.50
C GLY A 140 -30.24 -1.08 8.32
N LEU A 141 -30.53 -1.16 9.62
CA LEU A 141 -30.04 -2.24 10.48
C LEU A 141 -30.57 -3.62 10.03
N ALA A 142 -31.84 -3.71 9.64
CA ALA A 142 -32.44 -4.92 9.12
C ALA A 142 -31.77 -5.36 7.79
N THR A 143 -31.53 -4.42 6.88
CA THR A 143 -30.91 -4.70 5.57
C THR A 143 -29.50 -5.25 5.68
N VAL A 144 -28.71 -4.69 6.62
CA VAL A 144 -27.34 -5.16 6.84
C VAL A 144 -27.33 -6.55 7.45
N ALA A 145 -28.26 -6.85 8.38
CA ALA A 145 -28.41 -8.17 8.98
C ALA A 145 -28.82 -9.23 7.95
N ASP A 146 -29.78 -8.93 7.08
CA ASP A 146 -30.22 -9.84 6.00
C ASP A 146 -29.06 -10.16 5.03
N GLY A 147 -28.17 -9.19 4.78
CA GLY A 147 -26.97 -9.40 3.97
C GLY A 147 -25.97 -10.37 4.60
N VAL A 148 -25.97 -10.50 5.92
CA VAL A 148 -25.12 -11.41 6.70
C VAL A 148 -25.68 -12.84 6.71
N ASP A 149 -27.01 -13.00 6.74
CA ASP A 149 -27.67 -14.33 6.73
C ASP A 149 -27.41 -15.09 5.42
N GLY A 150 -27.10 -14.40 4.32
CA GLY A 150 -26.67 -15.01 3.04
C GLY A 150 -25.26 -15.62 3.06
N ILE A 151 -24.47 -15.36 4.12
CA ILE A 151 -23.13 -15.90 4.28
C ILE A 151 -23.26 -17.26 5.00
N SER A 152 -23.00 -18.36 4.28
CA SER A 152 -23.00 -19.73 4.83
C SER A 152 -21.90 -19.91 5.89
N LEU A 153 -22.12 -19.39 7.07
CA LEU A 153 -21.48 -19.91 8.28
C LEU A 153 -22.18 -21.23 8.56
N GLY A 154 -21.45 -22.37 8.54
CA GLY A 154 -22.04 -23.68 8.78
C GLY A 154 -22.93 -23.69 10.04
N GLU A 155 -23.90 -24.59 10.11
CA GLU A 155 -24.99 -24.69 11.13
C GLU A 155 -24.57 -24.57 12.62
N SER A 156 -23.30 -24.32 12.92
CA SER A 156 -22.73 -24.22 14.29
C SER A 156 -21.92 -22.95 14.55
N GLY A 157 -22.00 -21.91 13.70
CA GLY A 157 -21.25 -20.67 13.90
C GLY A 157 -21.67 -19.96 15.20
N THR A 158 -20.69 -19.60 16.06
CA THR A 158 -20.94 -18.81 17.28
C THR A 158 -21.21 -17.34 16.90
N SER A 159 -21.89 -16.59 17.76
CA SER A 159 -22.09 -15.15 17.58
C SER A 159 -20.75 -14.39 17.38
N GLU A 160 -19.68 -14.84 18.03
CA GLU A 160 -18.33 -14.27 17.88
C GLU A 160 -17.75 -14.49 16.48
N GLU A 161 -17.94 -15.67 15.90
CA GLU A 161 -17.49 -15.96 14.52
C GLU A 161 -18.26 -15.13 13.49
N GLN A 162 -19.56 -14.89 13.71
CA GLN A 162 -20.35 -13.99 12.88
C GLN A 162 -19.79 -12.57 12.91
N TYR A 163 -19.47 -12.04 14.11
CA TYR A 163 -18.87 -10.72 14.23
C TYR A 163 -17.49 -10.62 13.62
N ARG A 164 -16.63 -11.63 13.75
CA ARG A 164 -15.32 -11.65 13.09
C ARG A 164 -15.42 -11.59 11.58
N HIS A 165 -16.50 -12.11 11.01
CA HIS A 165 -16.72 -12.05 9.57
C HIS A 165 -17.29 -10.71 9.12
N VAL A 166 -18.28 -10.17 9.84
CA VAL A 166 -18.99 -8.93 9.47
C VAL A 166 -18.21 -7.68 9.85
N LEU A 167 -17.57 -7.69 11.00
CA LEU A 167 -16.68 -6.63 11.47
C LEU A 167 -15.21 -6.97 11.20
N ASP A 168 -14.91 -7.53 10.01
CA ASP A 168 -13.55 -7.84 9.58
C ASP A 168 -12.79 -6.54 9.26
N PRO A 169 -11.83 -6.09 10.11
CA PRO A 169 -11.14 -4.84 9.88
C PRO A 169 -9.96 -5.01 8.93
N PHE A 170 -9.56 -3.90 8.32
CA PHE A 170 -8.18 -3.76 7.91
C PHE A 170 -7.31 -3.52 9.14
N VAL A 171 -6.22 -4.25 9.28
CA VAL A 171 -5.34 -4.20 10.44
C VAL A 171 -3.93 -3.77 10.01
N GLY A 172 -3.20 -3.15 10.90
CA GLY A 172 -1.78 -2.87 10.73
C GLY A 172 -1.15 -2.18 11.93
N PRO A 173 0.16 -2.22 12.06
CA PRO A 173 0.85 -1.32 12.97
C PRO A 173 0.70 0.12 12.47
N THR A 174 0.55 1.07 13.37
CA THR A 174 0.36 2.50 13.05
C THR A 174 1.48 3.05 12.15
N VAL A 175 2.70 2.53 12.30
CA VAL A 175 3.86 2.89 11.48
C VAL A 175 3.72 2.48 10.02
N ALA A 176 2.93 1.45 9.70
CA ALA A 176 2.85 0.89 8.35
C ALA A 176 2.22 1.84 7.32
N ARG A 177 1.34 2.72 7.75
CA ARG A 177 0.59 3.65 6.87
C ARG A 177 -0.06 2.92 5.68
N SER A 178 -0.37 1.65 5.88
CA SER A 178 -1.06 0.75 4.97
C SER A 178 -2.00 -0.13 5.79
N ARG A 179 -3.02 -0.63 5.11
CA ARG A 179 -4.11 -1.41 5.71
C ARG A 179 -4.16 -2.76 5.01
N VAL A 180 -4.14 -3.83 5.78
CA VAL A 180 -4.15 -5.19 5.26
C VAL A 180 -5.31 -5.95 5.88
N ARG A 181 -6.14 -6.58 5.05
CA ARG A 181 -7.18 -7.49 5.51
C ARG A 181 -6.60 -8.89 5.58
N LEU A 182 -6.51 -9.46 6.80
CA LEU A 182 -5.86 -10.76 7.00
C LEU A 182 -6.80 -11.96 6.73
N THR A 183 -8.11 -11.73 6.82
CA THR A 183 -9.10 -12.76 6.52
C THR A 183 -9.05 -13.15 5.04
N PRO A 184 -9.02 -14.44 4.70
CA PRO A 184 -9.09 -14.88 3.31
C PRO A 184 -10.34 -14.35 2.60
N PRO A 185 -10.28 -14.06 1.30
CA PRO A 185 -11.45 -13.61 0.56
C PRO A 185 -12.56 -14.70 0.61
N PRO A 186 -13.83 -14.31 0.80
CA PRO A 186 -14.93 -15.26 0.88
C PRO A 186 -15.13 -15.99 -0.45
N ASP A 187 -15.63 -17.24 -0.37
CA ASP A 187 -15.95 -18.09 -1.52
C ASP A 187 -14.77 -18.35 -2.47
N THR A 188 -13.54 -18.25 -1.97
CA THR A 188 -12.34 -18.50 -2.74
C THR A 188 -11.62 -19.76 -2.30
N ARG A 189 -10.80 -20.32 -3.20
CA ARG A 189 -9.97 -21.49 -2.96
C ARG A 189 -8.49 -21.09 -2.99
N LEU A 190 -7.73 -21.51 -1.99
CA LEU A 190 -6.27 -21.39 -1.99
C LEU A 190 -5.68 -22.23 -3.14
N VAL A 191 -4.89 -21.60 -4.00
CA VAL A 191 -4.22 -22.23 -5.15
C VAL A 191 -2.75 -22.43 -4.89
N ASP A 192 -2.08 -21.39 -4.36
CA ASP A 192 -0.65 -21.42 -4.11
C ASP A 192 -0.24 -20.62 -2.87
N ARG A 193 0.96 -20.89 -2.34
CA ARG A 193 1.52 -20.22 -1.16
C ARG A 193 3.04 -20.27 -1.16
N TRP A 194 3.67 -19.12 -0.87
CA TRP A 194 5.12 -19.04 -0.64
C TRP A 194 5.49 -17.98 0.38
N SER A 195 6.75 -17.99 0.81
CA SER A 195 7.32 -16.97 1.72
C SER A 195 8.35 -16.14 0.99
N LEU A 196 8.38 -14.85 1.29
CA LEU A 196 9.31 -13.89 0.71
C LEU A 196 10.55 -13.76 1.58
N GLU A 197 11.64 -13.22 1.03
CA GLU A 197 12.87 -12.93 1.78
C GLU A 197 12.63 -11.89 2.90
N THR A 198 11.63 -11.03 2.75
CA THR A 198 11.18 -10.10 3.80
C THR A 198 10.58 -10.82 5.00
N GLY A 199 10.27 -12.10 4.89
CA GLY A 199 9.55 -12.91 5.86
C GLY A 199 8.03 -12.86 5.70
N ALA A 200 7.51 -12.00 4.81
CA ALA A 200 6.08 -11.97 4.49
C ALA A 200 5.63 -13.27 3.80
N THR A 201 4.36 -13.61 3.97
CA THR A 201 3.75 -14.77 3.29
C THR A 201 2.77 -14.29 2.22
N VAL A 202 2.84 -14.93 1.06
CA VAL A 202 1.89 -14.73 -0.04
C VAL A 202 1.02 -15.97 -0.19
N ARG A 203 -0.27 -15.76 -0.43
CA ARG A 203 -1.24 -16.81 -0.78
C ARG A 203 -2.03 -16.36 -2.00
N ILE A 204 -2.17 -17.23 -2.97
CA ILE A 204 -3.00 -16.98 -4.15
C ILE A 204 -4.34 -17.66 -3.95
N TYR A 205 -5.41 -16.87 -4.11
CA TYR A 205 -6.77 -17.39 -4.07
C TYR A 205 -7.48 -17.15 -5.40
N GLU A 206 -8.23 -18.14 -5.85
CA GLU A 206 -9.10 -18.11 -7.01
C GLU A 206 -10.55 -18.36 -6.64
N GLY A 207 -11.47 -17.87 -7.45
CA GLY A 207 -12.90 -18.00 -7.25
C GLY A 207 -13.53 -16.74 -6.69
N GLY A 208 -14.68 -16.90 -6.07
CA GLY A 208 -15.56 -15.83 -5.61
C GLY A 208 -16.91 -15.90 -6.32
N SER A 209 -17.86 -15.10 -5.85
CA SER A 209 -19.22 -15.04 -6.40
C SER A 209 -19.27 -14.50 -7.84
N ASP A 210 -18.25 -13.78 -8.28
CA ASP A 210 -18.10 -13.24 -9.63
C ASP A 210 -16.98 -13.99 -10.38
N ARG A 211 -17.37 -14.79 -11.39
CA ARG A 211 -16.44 -15.54 -12.25
C ARG A 211 -15.52 -14.66 -13.12
N SER A 212 -15.83 -13.37 -13.24
CA SER A 212 -14.99 -12.39 -13.92
C SER A 212 -14.01 -11.67 -12.97
N ALA A 213 -14.05 -11.98 -11.67
CA ALA A 213 -13.18 -11.35 -10.68
C ALA A 213 -11.72 -11.80 -10.87
N LEU A 214 -10.82 -10.84 -10.73
CA LEU A 214 -9.38 -11.12 -10.73
C LEU A 214 -9.00 -12.04 -9.57
N PRO A 215 -8.02 -12.93 -9.74
CA PRO A 215 -7.42 -13.68 -8.63
C PRO A 215 -6.91 -12.76 -7.52
N TRP A 216 -6.73 -13.31 -6.34
CA TRP A 216 -6.23 -12.59 -5.19
C TRP A 216 -4.79 -12.94 -4.88
N TYR A 217 -3.96 -11.91 -4.82
CA TYR A 217 -2.63 -11.95 -4.23
C TYR A 217 -2.76 -11.49 -2.77
N HIS A 218 -2.91 -12.44 -1.86
CA HIS A 218 -3.13 -12.19 -0.45
C HIS A 218 -1.79 -12.14 0.27
N LEU A 219 -1.40 -10.95 0.68
CA LEU A 219 -0.14 -10.67 1.35
C LEU A 219 -0.36 -10.61 2.88
N GLU A 220 0.49 -11.30 3.61
CA GLU A 220 0.58 -11.25 5.08
C GLU A 220 1.98 -10.72 5.46
N PRO A 221 2.13 -9.39 5.66
CA PRO A 221 3.40 -8.80 6.05
C PRO A 221 3.80 -9.19 7.46
N VAL A 222 5.11 -9.29 7.73
CA VAL A 222 5.65 -9.69 9.04
C VAL A 222 5.15 -8.80 10.18
N ALA A 223 5.05 -7.50 9.94
CA ALA A 223 4.55 -6.55 10.95
C ALA A 223 3.14 -6.87 11.49
N HIS A 224 2.34 -7.68 10.75
CA HIS A 224 1.00 -8.10 11.16
C HIS A 224 1.01 -9.38 12.01
N THR A 225 2.14 -10.10 12.06
CA THR A 225 2.32 -11.31 12.88
C THR A 225 3.01 -11.02 14.22
N LEU A 226 3.39 -9.77 14.47
CA LEU A 226 3.97 -9.33 15.73
C LEU A 226 2.93 -9.47 16.86
N ASP A 227 3.38 -9.87 18.03
CA ASP A 227 2.56 -9.80 19.24
C ASP A 227 2.32 -8.35 19.69
N ALA A 228 1.57 -8.18 20.76
CA ALA A 228 1.20 -6.84 21.24
C ALA A 228 2.42 -6.06 21.73
N ASP A 229 3.34 -6.72 22.46
CA ASP A 229 4.51 -6.07 23.03
C ASP A 229 5.47 -5.60 21.93
N ALA A 230 5.78 -6.47 20.96
CA ALA A 230 6.62 -6.12 19.82
C ALA A 230 5.98 -5.01 18.94
N THR A 231 4.65 -5.01 18.80
CA THR A 231 3.92 -3.96 18.08
C THR A 231 4.02 -2.62 18.82
N ALA A 232 3.85 -2.61 20.13
CA ALA A 232 3.99 -1.42 20.96
C ALA A 232 5.44 -0.87 20.93
N THR A 233 6.44 -1.76 21.00
CA THR A 233 7.85 -1.38 20.86
C THR A 233 8.13 -0.76 19.48
N LEU A 234 7.55 -1.31 18.40
CA LEU A 234 7.69 -0.75 17.04
C LEU A 234 7.11 0.66 16.96
N ALA A 235 5.93 0.88 17.52
CA ALA A 235 5.27 2.20 17.57
C ALA A 235 6.06 3.20 18.43
N ALA A 236 6.55 2.78 19.59
CA ALA A 236 7.40 3.61 20.45
C ALA A 236 8.70 4.02 19.75
N ALA A 237 9.31 3.11 19.00
CA ALA A 237 10.53 3.37 18.22
C ALA A 237 10.28 4.38 17.08
N GLU A 238 9.14 4.26 16.38
CA GLU A 238 8.72 5.25 15.37
C GLU A 238 8.53 6.62 15.99
N GLY A 239 7.79 6.71 17.11
CA GLY A 239 7.60 7.94 17.85
C GLY A 239 8.92 8.55 18.36
N HIS A 240 9.89 7.71 18.77
CA HIS A 240 11.23 8.18 19.15
C HIS A 240 12.02 8.77 17.98
N LEU A 241 11.91 8.16 16.78
CA LEU A 241 12.45 8.71 15.53
C LEU A 241 11.79 10.04 15.14
N ALA A 242 10.47 10.10 15.19
CA ALA A 242 9.69 11.27 14.76
C ALA A 242 9.99 12.51 15.63
N ARG A 243 10.22 12.30 16.91
CA ARG A 243 10.61 13.38 17.87
C ARG A 243 12.10 13.77 17.80
N GLY A 244 12.87 13.16 16.89
CA GLY A 244 14.33 13.42 16.80
C GLY A 244 15.14 12.88 17.97
N GLY A 245 14.64 11.85 18.66
CA GLY A 245 15.30 11.22 19.80
C GLY A 245 16.59 10.46 19.46
N VAL A 246 16.88 10.28 18.17
CA VAL A 246 18.13 9.68 17.68
C VAL A 246 18.69 10.48 16.51
N ASP A 247 20.02 10.52 16.40
CA ASP A 247 20.68 11.13 15.26
C ASP A 247 20.28 10.45 13.96
N GLY A 248 20.13 11.23 12.90
CA GLY A 248 19.77 10.76 11.55
C GLY A 248 20.73 9.74 10.96
N GLY A 249 20.55 9.42 9.68
CA GLY A 249 21.39 8.50 8.92
C GLY A 249 20.86 7.07 8.89
N ARG A 250 21.54 6.19 8.13
CA ARG A 250 21.08 4.82 7.83
C ARG A 250 20.81 3.96 9.06
N ARG A 251 21.50 4.20 10.18
CA ARG A 251 21.40 3.44 11.43
C ARG A 251 20.35 3.97 12.41
N ALA A 252 19.65 5.06 12.10
CA ALA A 252 18.68 5.66 13.00
C ALA A 252 17.55 4.70 13.42
N PRO A 253 16.91 3.92 12.51
CA PRO A 253 15.87 2.97 12.90
C PRO A 253 16.36 1.96 13.96
N GLY A 254 17.52 1.34 13.73
CA GLY A 254 18.08 0.38 14.69
C GLY A 254 18.49 1.00 16.04
N ARG A 255 18.88 2.29 16.07
CA ARG A 255 19.12 3.01 17.33
C ARG A 255 17.82 3.31 18.06
N ALA A 256 16.77 3.70 17.31
CA ALA A 256 15.46 3.97 17.87
C ALA A 256 14.86 2.73 18.53
N VAL A 257 14.88 1.59 17.83
CA VAL A 257 14.40 0.31 18.39
C VAL A 257 15.18 -0.05 19.65
N ARG A 258 16.53 -0.06 19.61
CA ARG A 258 17.33 -0.37 20.81
C ARG A 258 17.15 0.60 21.98
N GLY A 259 16.70 1.82 21.70
CA GLY A 259 16.44 2.84 22.73
C GLY A 259 15.14 2.62 23.52
N VAL A 260 14.22 1.81 22.98
CA VAL A 260 12.90 1.56 23.57
C VAL A 260 12.60 0.07 23.80
N ALA A 261 13.40 -0.84 23.22
CA ALA A 261 13.17 -2.26 23.32
C ALA A 261 13.36 -2.77 24.76
N ALA A 262 12.48 -3.68 25.17
CA ALA A 262 12.58 -4.45 26.40
C ALA A 262 13.40 -5.73 26.22
N ASP A 263 13.74 -6.38 27.34
CA ASP A 263 14.38 -7.67 27.32
C ASP A 263 13.47 -8.72 26.67
N GLY A 264 13.94 -9.36 25.59
CA GLY A 264 13.18 -10.36 24.85
C GLY A 264 12.57 -9.86 23.54
N ASP A 265 12.55 -8.56 23.29
CA ASP A 265 12.07 -8.02 22.03
C ASP A 265 12.92 -8.47 20.82
N PRO A 266 12.29 -8.77 19.67
CA PRO A 266 13.00 -9.18 18.46
C PRO A 266 13.63 -7.98 17.74
N VAL A 267 14.67 -7.38 18.34
CA VAL A 267 15.30 -6.10 17.94
C VAL A 267 15.69 -6.06 16.47
N GLU A 268 16.22 -7.16 15.91
CA GLU A 268 16.63 -7.21 14.50
C GLU A 268 15.42 -7.15 13.57
N LEU A 269 14.37 -7.89 13.89
CA LEU A 269 13.11 -7.89 13.16
C LEU A 269 12.45 -6.51 13.21
N LEU A 270 12.31 -5.93 14.38
CA LEU A 270 11.73 -4.60 14.58
C LEU A 270 12.55 -3.52 13.86
N THR A 271 13.88 -3.63 13.86
CA THR A 271 14.76 -2.71 13.11
C THR A 271 14.52 -2.79 11.60
N ARG A 272 14.36 -4.01 11.07
CA ARG A 272 14.06 -4.24 9.65
C ARG A 272 12.70 -3.64 9.28
N GLU A 273 11.67 -3.94 10.08
CA GLU A 273 10.31 -3.42 9.84
C GLU A 273 10.28 -1.89 9.96
N LEU A 274 10.87 -1.30 11.00
CA LEU A 274 10.94 0.15 11.13
C LEU A 274 11.68 0.81 9.95
N THR A 275 12.74 0.17 9.44
CA THR A 275 13.47 0.64 8.27
C THR A 275 12.60 0.59 7.01
N LYS A 276 11.88 -0.51 6.80
CA LYS A 276 10.95 -0.71 5.68
C LYS A 276 9.90 0.42 5.65
N TYR A 277 9.27 0.73 6.77
CA TYR A 277 8.21 1.75 6.83
C TYR A 277 8.72 3.19 6.87
N THR A 278 9.90 3.46 7.41
CA THR A 278 10.42 4.84 7.53
C THR A 278 11.33 5.25 6.38
N ARG A 279 12.01 4.30 5.74
CA ARG A 279 13.00 4.53 4.67
C ARG A 279 12.71 3.81 3.38
N GLY A 280 12.09 2.62 3.43
CA GLY A 280 11.65 1.83 2.29
C GLY A 280 10.28 2.31 1.75
N HIS A 281 9.63 1.51 0.93
CA HIS A 281 8.32 1.79 0.34
C HIS A 281 7.18 1.14 1.14
N GLY A 282 7.46 0.76 2.39
CA GLY A 282 6.49 0.12 3.28
C GLY A 282 6.08 -1.26 2.76
N VAL A 283 4.78 -1.54 2.77
CA VAL A 283 4.22 -2.81 2.31
C VAL A 283 4.53 -3.13 0.83
N LEU A 284 4.84 -2.13 0.01
CA LEU A 284 5.23 -2.35 -1.38
C LEU A 284 6.61 -3.00 -1.51
N ASP A 285 7.49 -2.85 -0.51
CA ASP A 285 8.78 -3.57 -0.50
C ASP A 285 8.58 -5.08 -0.42
N ASP A 286 7.48 -5.56 0.22
CA ASP A 286 7.13 -6.98 0.20
C ASP A 286 6.71 -7.42 -1.22
N CYS A 287 5.92 -6.60 -1.94
CA CYS A 287 5.58 -6.89 -3.33
C CYS A 287 6.83 -6.88 -4.24
N PHE A 288 7.76 -5.97 -4.01
CA PHE A 288 8.99 -5.88 -4.83
C PHE A 288 10.00 -6.98 -4.49
N ALA A 289 9.94 -7.57 -3.29
CA ALA A 289 10.75 -8.72 -2.92
C ALA A 289 10.24 -10.03 -3.55
N ASP A 290 9.03 -10.06 -4.07
CA ASP A 290 8.48 -11.23 -4.75
C ASP A 290 8.99 -11.30 -6.20
N PRO A 291 9.77 -12.34 -6.59
CA PRO A 291 10.29 -12.46 -7.95
C PRO A 291 9.21 -12.63 -9.02
N HIS A 292 8.02 -13.09 -8.64
CA HIS A 292 6.88 -13.28 -9.54
C HIS A 292 6.15 -11.97 -9.87
N VAL A 293 6.34 -10.91 -9.06
CA VAL A 293 5.67 -9.61 -9.25
C VAL A 293 6.48 -8.74 -10.21
N SER A 294 5.93 -8.42 -11.38
CA SER A 294 6.53 -7.48 -12.35
C SER A 294 6.07 -6.05 -12.16
N ASP A 295 4.80 -5.83 -11.85
CA ASP A 295 4.22 -4.50 -11.69
C ASP A 295 3.33 -4.42 -10.44
N ALA A 296 3.26 -3.23 -9.84
CA ALA A 296 2.28 -2.90 -8.83
C ALA A 296 1.54 -1.61 -9.20
N PHE A 297 0.23 -1.57 -8.89
CA PHE A 297 -0.65 -0.47 -9.27
C PHE A 297 -1.38 0.07 -8.05
N VAL A 298 -1.26 1.35 -7.82
CA VAL A 298 -1.98 2.11 -6.78
C VAL A 298 -2.88 3.12 -7.48
N SER A 299 -4.19 2.92 -7.39
CA SER A 299 -5.18 3.78 -8.04
C SER A 299 -5.82 4.74 -7.04
N ALA A 300 -6.02 5.98 -7.45
CA ALA A 300 -6.78 6.96 -6.67
C ALA A 300 -8.31 6.66 -6.74
N PRO A 301 -9.06 6.94 -5.68
CA PRO A 301 -8.62 7.24 -4.31
C PRO A 301 -8.08 5.99 -3.62
N VAL A 302 -6.92 6.10 -2.97
CA VAL A 302 -6.18 4.96 -2.39
C VAL A 302 -6.93 4.26 -1.25
N THR A 303 -7.86 4.96 -0.62
CA THR A 303 -8.70 4.46 0.47
C THR A 303 -9.73 3.44 0.01
N ASN A 304 -10.21 3.55 -1.24
CA ASN A 304 -11.24 2.69 -1.81
C ASN A 304 -10.63 1.59 -2.68
N ASN A 305 -9.49 1.88 -3.30
CA ASN A 305 -8.87 0.98 -4.25
C ASN A 305 -7.75 0.17 -3.58
N PRO A 306 -7.84 -1.18 -3.59
CA PRO A 306 -6.72 -2.01 -3.17
C PRO A 306 -5.57 -1.86 -4.18
N VAL A 307 -4.36 -2.07 -3.70
CA VAL A 307 -3.20 -2.28 -4.56
C VAL A 307 -3.49 -3.47 -5.47
N ARG A 308 -3.05 -3.41 -6.71
CA ARG A 308 -3.08 -4.53 -7.66
C ARG A 308 -1.67 -4.86 -8.06
N VAL A 309 -1.41 -6.11 -8.39
CA VAL A 309 -0.11 -6.57 -8.87
C VAL A 309 -0.25 -7.34 -10.17
N SER A 310 0.85 -7.45 -10.91
CA SER A 310 0.99 -8.36 -12.03
C SER A 310 1.97 -9.45 -11.61
N VAL A 311 1.50 -10.69 -11.55
CA VAL A 311 2.25 -11.89 -11.13
C VAL A 311 2.37 -12.81 -12.31
N ASP A 312 3.59 -13.09 -12.77
CA ASP A 312 3.85 -13.90 -13.98
C ASP A 312 3.01 -13.48 -15.21
N GLY A 313 2.76 -12.17 -15.36
CA GLY A 313 1.97 -11.58 -16.44
C GLY A 313 0.45 -11.55 -16.20
N GLU A 314 -0.06 -12.15 -15.12
CA GLU A 314 -1.45 -12.14 -14.75
C GLU A 314 -1.74 -11.03 -13.73
N ARG A 315 -2.84 -10.28 -13.92
CA ARG A 315 -3.26 -9.24 -12.98
C ARG A 315 -4.04 -9.84 -11.82
N MET A 316 -3.66 -9.44 -10.59
CA MET A 316 -4.30 -9.88 -9.36
C MET A 316 -4.69 -8.70 -8.48
N ARG A 317 -5.74 -8.88 -7.69
CA ARG A 317 -6.15 -7.96 -6.63
C ARG A 317 -5.43 -8.32 -5.34
N THR A 318 -4.97 -7.34 -4.57
CA THR A 318 -4.40 -7.61 -3.24
C THR A 318 -5.39 -7.31 -2.12
N ASN A 319 -5.09 -7.79 -0.92
CA ASN A 319 -5.77 -7.45 0.33
C ASN A 319 -5.20 -6.16 0.98
N VAL A 320 -4.39 -5.40 0.26
CA VAL A 320 -3.66 -4.22 0.76
C VAL A 320 -4.30 -2.95 0.23
N ARG A 321 -4.52 -1.95 1.11
CA ARG A 321 -4.84 -0.56 0.76
C ARG A 321 -3.81 0.38 1.37
N LEU A 322 -3.46 1.45 0.69
CA LEU A 322 -2.67 2.52 1.28
C LEU A 322 -3.57 3.48 2.05
N THR A 323 -3.02 4.09 3.09
CA THR A 323 -3.66 5.26 3.70
C THR A 323 -3.32 6.52 2.91
N PRO A 324 -4.11 7.61 3.00
CA PRO A 324 -3.75 8.89 2.40
C PRO A 324 -2.37 9.38 2.84
N GLY A 325 -2.05 9.22 4.14
CA GLY A 325 -0.73 9.54 4.69
C GLY A 325 0.39 8.65 4.13
N GLY A 326 0.10 7.38 3.85
CA GLY A 326 1.03 6.45 3.20
C GLY A 326 1.35 6.85 1.76
N ALA A 327 0.32 7.15 0.98
CA ALA A 327 0.48 7.62 -0.40
C ALA A 327 1.23 8.98 -0.45
N ALA A 328 0.92 9.90 0.46
CA ALA A 328 1.62 11.18 0.58
C ALA A 328 3.11 11.02 0.98
N ALA A 329 3.42 10.07 1.86
CA ALA A 329 4.79 9.74 2.24
C ALA A 329 5.59 9.19 1.05
N LEU A 330 4.98 8.31 0.23
CA LEU A 330 5.57 7.81 -1.02
C LEU A 330 5.83 8.95 -2.00
N ALA A 331 4.85 9.80 -2.26
CA ALA A 331 5.00 10.98 -3.13
C ALA A 331 6.16 11.88 -2.69
N SER A 332 6.24 12.17 -1.38
CA SER A 332 7.32 12.97 -0.79
C SER A 332 8.68 12.31 -0.94
N ARG A 333 8.74 10.98 -0.83
CA ARG A 333 9.96 10.21 -1.02
C ARG A 333 10.42 10.26 -2.47
N PHE A 334 9.54 10.00 -3.43
CA PHE A 334 9.88 10.00 -4.85
C PHE A 334 10.38 11.38 -5.30
N ARG A 335 9.72 12.46 -4.86
CA ARG A 335 10.21 13.83 -5.10
C ARG A 335 11.62 14.05 -4.55
N ARG A 336 11.91 13.55 -3.35
CA ARG A 336 13.23 13.75 -2.71
C ARG A 336 14.33 12.91 -3.35
N THR A 337 14.04 11.65 -3.72
CA THR A 337 15.02 10.73 -4.33
C THR A 337 15.31 11.07 -5.78
N SER A 338 14.29 11.42 -6.55
CA SER A 338 14.47 11.77 -7.98
C SER A 338 14.96 13.21 -8.20
N GLY A 339 14.79 14.09 -7.20
CA GLY A 339 15.03 15.54 -7.39
C GLY A 339 13.99 16.21 -8.30
N ARG A 340 13.00 15.48 -8.82
CA ARG A 340 11.97 16.01 -9.72
C ARG A 340 10.81 16.62 -8.94
N PRO A 341 10.19 17.72 -9.43
CA PRO A 341 9.01 18.29 -8.80
C PRO A 341 7.81 17.34 -8.94
N PHE A 342 7.03 17.24 -7.88
CA PHE A 342 5.76 16.52 -7.88
C PHE A 342 4.78 17.27 -6.97
N SER A 343 3.87 18.01 -7.57
CA SER A 343 2.99 18.97 -6.90
C SER A 343 1.74 19.24 -7.74
N ARG A 344 0.84 20.09 -7.25
CA ARG A 344 -0.34 20.52 -8.05
C ARG A 344 0.04 21.22 -9.37
N ALA A 345 1.18 21.91 -9.42
CA ALA A 345 1.67 22.56 -10.63
C ALA A 345 2.35 21.57 -11.60
N THR A 346 2.95 20.54 -11.07
CA THR A 346 3.58 19.44 -11.84
C THR A 346 2.98 18.13 -11.32
N PRO A 347 1.76 17.74 -11.78
CA PRO A 347 0.99 16.68 -11.18
C PRO A 347 1.45 15.25 -11.57
N THR A 348 2.50 15.12 -12.33
CA THR A 348 3.08 13.84 -12.77
C THR A 348 4.53 13.71 -12.32
N ILE A 349 4.97 12.47 -12.08
CA ILE A 349 6.36 12.13 -11.80
C ILE A 349 6.71 10.83 -12.52
N ASP A 350 7.91 10.77 -13.09
CA ASP A 350 8.54 9.54 -13.59
C ASP A 350 9.94 9.47 -12.98
N ALA A 351 10.24 8.37 -12.30
CA ALA A 351 11.48 8.22 -11.54
C ALA A 351 11.88 6.74 -11.46
N VAL A 352 13.15 6.49 -11.23
CA VAL A 352 13.66 5.18 -10.82
C VAL A 352 14.07 5.27 -9.35
N VAL A 353 13.67 4.32 -8.55
CA VAL A 353 13.97 4.24 -7.12
C VAL A 353 14.54 2.87 -6.77
N GLU A 354 15.44 2.84 -5.79
CA GLU A 354 15.91 1.58 -5.22
C GLU A 354 14.75 0.89 -4.49
N ALA A 355 14.53 -0.40 -4.71
CA ALA A 355 13.49 -1.19 -4.08
C ALA A 355 13.98 -2.62 -3.82
N GLY A 356 13.62 -3.18 -2.66
CA GLY A 356 14.11 -4.49 -2.25
C GLY A 356 15.61 -4.50 -1.91
N VAL A 357 16.21 -5.68 -1.92
CA VAL A 357 17.61 -5.86 -1.46
C VAL A 357 18.61 -5.41 -2.54
N ASP A 358 18.35 -5.68 -3.82
CA ASP A 358 19.27 -5.37 -4.93
C ASP A 358 18.52 -4.95 -6.22
N GLY A 359 17.30 -4.44 -6.11
CA GLY A 359 16.49 -4.09 -7.28
C GLY A 359 16.21 -2.60 -7.43
N SER A 360 15.88 -2.19 -8.63
CA SER A 360 15.30 -0.88 -8.92
C SER A 360 13.89 -1.01 -9.50
N VAL A 361 13.07 0.00 -9.21
CA VAL A 361 11.69 0.07 -9.66
C VAL A 361 11.47 1.41 -10.35
N ARG A 362 10.96 1.38 -11.57
CA ARG A 362 10.46 2.58 -12.24
C ARG A 362 9.09 2.94 -11.65
N VAL A 363 8.93 4.18 -11.27
CA VAL A 363 7.71 4.74 -10.70
C VAL A 363 7.16 5.81 -11.62
N ALA A 364 5.95 5.62 -12.12
CA ALA A 364 5.15 6.67 -12.71
C ALA A 364 4.04 7.06 -11.73
N GLY A 365 3.94 8.34 -11.40
CA GLY A 365 2.95 8.83 -10.44
C GLY A 365 2.12 9.97 -10.98
N VAL A 366 0.89 10.11 -10.48
CA VAL A 366 -0.04 11.18 -10.79
C VAL A 366 -0.69 11.70 -9.51
N SER A 367 -1.02 12.99 -9.49
CA SER A 367 -1.69 13.66 -8.38
C SER A 367 -2.75 14.65 -8.85
N ALA A 368 -3.50 15.25 -7.93
CA ALA A 368 -4.39 16.35 -8.24
C ALA A 368 -3.62 17.55 -8.85
N PRO A 369 -4.17 18.24 -9.86
CA PRO A 369 -5.54 18.14 -10.38
C PRO A 369 -5.73 17.13 -11.53
N ALA A 370 -4.69 16.41 -11.94
CA ALA A 370 -4.76 15.47 -13.07
C ALA A 370 -5.44 14.13 -12.69
N SER A 371 -5.68 13.89 -11.40
CA SER A 371 -6.36 12.72 -10.84
C SER A 371 -7.10 13.14 -9.56
N ASP A 372 -8.07 12.32 -9.12
CA ASP A 372 -8.81 12.52 -7.86
C ASP A 372 -7.96 12.28 -6.60
N GLY A 373 -6.68 12.06 -6.75
CA GLY A 373 -5.73 11.83 -5.67
C GLY A 373 -4.40 11.31 -6.19
N LEU A 374 -3.61 10.73 -5.27
CA LEU A 374 -2.34 10.11 -5.62
C LEU A 374 -2.55 8.73 -6.24
N GLY A 375 -1.98 8.51 -7.40
CA GLY A 375 -1.91 7.21 -8.06
C GLY A 375 -0.47 6.92 -8.48
N PHE A 376 -0.09 5.64 -8.47
CA PHE A 376 1.26 5.20 -8.84
C PHE A 376 1.21 3.91 -9.64
N VAL A 377 2.12 3.78 -10.57
CA VAL A 377 2.46 2.52 -11.23
C VAL A 377 3.94 2.25 -10.97
N PHE A 378 4.20 1.09 -10.45
CA PHE A 378 5.54 0.58 -10.21
C PHE A 378 5.82 -0.54 -11.18
N ARG A 379 6.97 -0.48 -11.83
CA ARG A 379 7.46 -1.53 -12.70
C ARG A 379 8.84 -1.94 -12.25
N ARG A 380 9.00 -3.23 -11.94
CA ARG A 380 10.32 -3.77 -11.62
C ARG A 380 11.22 -3.59 -12.83
N HIS A 381 12.39 -3.06 -12.59
CA HIS A 381 13.46 -3.15 -13.56
C HIS A 381 14.13 -4.51 -13.32
N GLU A 382 14.02 -5.40 -14.29
CA GLU A 382 14.70 -6.70 -14.22
C GLU A 382 16.22 -6.42 -14.14
N GLY A 383 16.81 -6.72 -12.97
CA GLY A 383 18.19 -6.34 -12.65
C GLY A 383 19.25 -7.05 -13.49
N ASP A 384 18.91 -8.13 -14.14
CA ASP A 384 19.83 -8.83 -15.04
C ASP A 384 19.80 -8.16 -16.40
N ALA A 385 20.89 -7.47 -16.71
CA ALA A 385 21.11 -6.89 -18.02
C ALA A 385 21.10 -7.98 -19.07
N TRP A 386 20.08 -7.98 -19.92
CA TRP A 386 19.99 -8.90 -21.06
C TRP A 386 21.23 -8.79 -21.93
N THR A 387 21.78 -9.93 -22.31
CA THR A 387 22.85 -10.06 -23.30
C THR A 387 22.31 -10.72 -24.57
N LEU A 388 22.99 -10.58 -25.71
CA LEU A 388 22.55 -11.29 -26.92
C LEU A 388 22.45 -12.80 -26.72
N PRO A 389 23.41 -13.49 -26.07
CA PRO A 389 23.25 -14.89 -25.72
C PRO A 389 22.03 -15.19 -24.85
N GLY A 390 21.72 -14.32 -23.89
CA GLY A 390 20.53 -14.45 -23.04
C GLY A 390 19.22 -14.33 -23.82
N LEU A 391 19.14 -13.39 -24.78
CA LEU A 391 18.00 -13.25 -25.67
C LEU A 391 17.81 -14.46 -26.58
N VAL A 392 18.91 -15.11 -27.01
CA VAL A 392 18.85 -16.35 -27.80
C VAL A 392 18.39 -17.53 -26.95
N ALA A 393 18.91 -17.65 -25.74
CA ALA A 393 18.53 -18.73 -24.82
C ALA A 393 17.05 -18.65 -24.39
N ASN A 394 16.48 -17.45 -24.40
CA ASN A 394 15.06 -17.18 -24.08
C ASN A 394 14.17 -17.14 -25.35
N ASP A 395 14.62 -17.65 -26.47
CA ASP A 395 13.88 -17.68 -27.76
C ASP A 395 13.35 -16.31 -28.24
N THR A 396 13.91 -15.20 -27.72
CA THR A 396 13.50 -13.83 -28.08
C THR A 396 14.16 -13.40 -29.42
N LEU A 397 15.38 -13.87 -29.65
CA LEU A 397 16.18 -13.53 -30.86
C LEU A 397 16.81 -14.78 -31.47
N PRO A 398 16.67 -14.98 -32.78
CA PRO A 398 17.39 -16.07 -33.45
C PRO A 398 18.91 -15.92 -33.38
N ALA A 399 19.64 -17.03 -33.24
CA ALA A 399 21.09 -17.02 -33.06
C ALA A 399 21.87 -16.37 -34.22
N ASP A 400 21.42 -16.54 -35.47
CA ASP A 400 22.00 -15.92 -36.66
C ASP A 400 21.78 -14.38 -36.64
N ALA A 401 20.64 -13.91 -36.20
CA ALA A 401 20.38 -12.48 -36.05
C ALA A 401 21.26 -11.89 -34.93
N ALA A 402 21.39 -12.58 -33.77
CA ALA A 402 22.27 -12.17 -32.69
C ALA A 402 23.75 -12.06 -33.19
N ALA A 403 24.23 -13.07 -33.89
CA ALA A 403 25.57 -13.05 -34.45
C ALA A 403 25.80 -11.91 -35.46
N LEU A 404 24.83 -11.62 -36.31
CA LEU A 404 24.89 -10.49 -37.25
C LEU A 404 24.96 -9.14 -36.48
N LEU A 405 24.14 -8.98 -35.45
CA LEU A 405 24.11 -7.76 -34.66
C LEU A 405 25.41 -7.57 -33.89
N SER A 406 25.95 -8.63 -33.27
CA SER A 406 27.24 -8.59 -32.56
C SER A 406 28.36 -8.12 -33.51
N VAL A 407 28.49 -8.72 -34.69
CA VAL A 407 29.49 -8.31 -35.70
C VAL A 407 29.23 -6.86 -36.16
N ALA A 408 27.98 -6.44 -36.32
CA ALA A 408 27.67 -5.08 -36.75
C ALA A 408 28.14 -4.05 -35.69
N VAL A 409 27.89 -4.32 -34.43
CA VAL A 409 28.32 -3.43 -33.30
C VAL A 409 29.85 -3.42 -33.19
N GLU A 410 30.50 -4.57 -33.25
CA GLU A 410 31.97 -4.68 -33.24
C GLU A 410 32.62 -3.88 -34.41
N ARG A 411 31.92 -3.81 -35.52
CA ARG A 411 32.37 -3.05 -36.73
C ARG A 411 31.91 -1.61 -36.74
N ALA A 412 31.43 -1.09 -35.55
CA ALA A 412 30.98 0.28 -35.39
C ALA A 412 29.85 0.70 -36.36
N ALA A 413 28.94 -0.22 -36.66
CA ALA A 413 27.77 0.12 -37.48
C ALA A 413 26.83 1.03 -36.70
N ALA A 414 26.30 2.05 -37.37
CA ALA A 414 25.22 2.85 -36.84
C ALA A 414 23.88 2.11 -37.04
N GLY A 415 23.04 2.12 -36.02
CA GLY A 415 21.75 1.41 -36.03
C GLY A 415 20.62 2.23 -35.47
N LEU A 416 19.40 1.91 -35.89
CA LEU A 416 18.14 2.40 -35.28
C LEU A 416 17.25 1.20 -35.01
N ILE A 417 16.78 1.08 -33.75
CA ILE A 417 15.83 0.05 -33.29
C ILE A 417 14.44 0.67 -33.30
N ALA A 418 13.55 0.12 -34.11
CA ALA A 418 12.19 0.58 -34.25
C ALA A 418 11.20 -0.58 -34.00
N GLY A 419 10.06 -0.26 -33.36
CA GLY A 419 9.01 -1.23 -33.07
C GLY A 419 7.91 -0.64 -32.19
N THR A 420 6.83 -1.38 -32.01
CA THR A 420 5.70 -0.98 -31.16
C THR A 420 6.09 -0.92 -29.67
N ARG A 421 5.23 -0.34 -28.83
CA ARG A 421 5.43 -0.35 -27.36
C ARG A 421 5.45 -1.80 -26.86
N GLY A 422 6.41 -2.13 -26.00
CA GLY A 422 6.58 -3.49 -25.45
C GLY A 422 7.27 -4.49 -26.39
N ALA A 423 7.78 -4.07 -27.56
CA ALA A 423 8.46 -4.97 -28.52
C ALA A 423 9.91 -5.30 -28.15
N GLY A 424 10.39 -4.95 -26.94
CA GLY A 424 11.75 -5.25 -26.50
C GLY A 424 12.85 -4.34 -27.07
N LYS A 425 12.51 -3.12 -27.55
CA LYS A 425 13.49 -2.19 -28.14
C LYS A 425 14.63 -1.83 -27.19
N THR A 426 14.30 -1.38 -25.97
CA THR A 426 15.28 -1.01 -24.94
C THR A 426 16.06 -2.21 -24.44
N THR A 427 15.41 -3.37 -24.35
CA THR A 427 16.03 -4.66 -24.00
C THR A 427 17.10 -5.04 -25.02
N LEU A 428 16.77 -4.97 -26.32
CA LEU A 428 17.73 -5.24 -27.39
C LEU A 428 18.87 -4.20 -27.40
N LEU A 429 18.55 -2.91 -27.21
CA LEU A 429 19.56 -1.85 -27.12
C LEU A 429 20.53 -2.10 -25.96
N GLY A 430 19.99 -2.45 -24.77
CA GLY A 430 20.80 -2.82 -23.61
C GLY A 430 21.69 -4.02 -23.87
N ALA A 431 21.18 -5.06 -24.55
CA ALA A 431 21.97 -6.23 -24.94
C ALA A 431 23.12 -5.88 -25.91
N LEU A 432 22.87 -4.96 -26.82
CA LEU A 432 23.91 -4.51 -27.79
C LEU A 432 25.03 -3.70 -27.13
N LEU A 433 24.80 -3.06 -26.00
CA LEU A 433 25.85 -2.36 -25.28
C LEU A 433 26.95 -3.29 -24.76
N TRP A 434 26.62 -4.56 -24.48
CA TRP A 434 27.60 -5.58 -24.09
C TRP A 434 28.52 -5.98 -25.21
N GLU A 435 28.10 -5.82 -26.47
CA GLU A 435 28.88 -6.16 -27.66
C GLU A 435 29.89 -5.08 -28.07
N LEU A 436 29.78 -3.87 -27.47
CA LEU A 436 30.77 -2.82 -27.70
C LEU A 436 32.14 -3.28 -27.17
N PRO A 437 33.26 -2.98 -27.87
CA PRO A 437 34.59 -3.30 -27.36
C PRO A 437 34.81 -2.68 -25.95
N ALA A 438 35.43 -3.45 -25.06
CA ALA A 438 35.63 -3.00 -23.67
C ALA A 438 36.44 -1.69 -23.53
N THR A 439 37.22 -1.34 -24.56
CA THR A 439 38.03 -0.13 -24.64
C THR A 439 37.25 1.08 -25.16
N THR A 440 36.00 0.89 -25.58
CA THR A 440 35.18 1.95 -26.17
C THR A 440 34.55 2.79 -25.07
N ARG A 441 34.88 4.08 -25.02
CA ARG A 441 34.16 5.02 -24.16
C ARG A 441 32.74 5.23 -24.72
N THR A 442 31.75 4.87 -23.93
CA THR A 442 30.33 4.94 -24.31
C THR A 442 29.66 6.10 -23.57
N VAL A 443 28.88 6.89 -24.28
CA VAL A 443 27.99 7.87 -23.64
C VAL A 443 26.56 7.52 -23.98
N THR A 444 25.74 7.31 -22.92
CA THR A 444 24.30 7.08 -23.03
C THR A 444 23.53 8.36 -22.79
N ILE A 445 22.44 8.57 -23.52
CA ILE A 445 21.50 9.67 -23.31
C ILE A 445 20.11 9.07 -23.15
N GLU A 446 19.49 9.31 -21.99
CA GLU A 446 18.16 8.81 -21.66
C GLU A 446 17.36 9.87 -20.94
N ASP A 447 16.05 9.87 -21.12
CA ASP A 447 15.10 10.62 -20.31
C ASP A 447 14.93 9.91 -18.94
N THR A 448 14.64 8.64 -18.99
CA THR A 448 14.57 7.77 -17.81
C THR A 448 15.62 6.66 -17.94
N PRO A 449 16.49 6.45 -16.95
CA PRO A 449 17.51 5.42 -16.98
C PRO A 449 16.90 4.01 -17.12
N GLU A 450 17.12 3.35 -18.24
CA GLU A 450 16.69 1.97 -18.52
C GLU A 450 17.86 1.10 -19.00
N LEU A 451 18.93 1.73 -19.52
CA LEU A 451 20.11 1.00 -20.02
C LEU A 451 20.97 0.51 -18.85
N PRO A 452 21.66 -0.63 -18.99
CA PRO A 452 22.40 -1.30 -17.93
C PRO A 452 23.75 -0.62 -17.62
N VAL A 453 23.76 0.70 -17.36
CA VAL A 453 24.98 1.49 -17.16
C VAL A 453 25.77 0.98 -15.95
N ASP A 454 25.10 0.78 -14.80
CA ASP A 454 25.75 0.34 -13.56
C ASP A 454 26.36 -1.06 -13.71
N ALA A 455 25.66 -1.97 -14.39
CA ALA A 455 26.16 -3.31 -14.67
C ALA A 455 27.39 -3.28 -15.58
N LEU A 456 27.40 -2.43 -16.61
CA LEU A 456 28.55 -2.24 -17.49
C LEU A 456 29.75 -1.63 -16.75
N GLN A 457 29.51 -0.63 -15.92
CA GLN A 457 30.55 0.00 -15.10
C GLN A 457 31.12 -0.98 -14.06
N SER A 458 30.30 -1.83 -13.45
CA SER A 458 30.75 -2.88 -12.51
C SER A 458 31.71 -3.89 -13.17
N GLN A 459 31.57 -4.09 -14.48
CA GLN A 459 32.47 -4.91 -15.31
C GLN A 459 33.67 -4.11 -15.86
N GLY A 460 33.90 -2.89 -15.35
CA GLY A 460 35.05 -2.07 -15.70
C GLY A 460 34.94 -1.36 -17.06
N ARG A 461 33.73 -1.24 -17.63
CA ARG A 461 33.52 -0.50 -18.88
C ARG A 461 33.43 1.00 -18.63
N ASP A 462 33.98 1.80 -19.55
CA ASP A 462 33.92 3.27 -19.50
C ASP A 462 32.60 3.77 -20.11
N VAL A 463 31.57 3.89 -19.25
CA VAL A 463 30.24 4.35 -19.64
C VAL A 463 29.87 5.60 -18.85
N GLN A 464 29.46 6.65 -19.57
CA GLN A 464 28.95 7.90 -19.00
C GLN A 464 27.48 8.07 -19.35
N ALA A 465 26.61 8.07 -18.36
CA ALA A 465 25.19 8.38 -18.54
C ALA A 465 24.95 9.89 -18.51
N LEU A 466 24.08 10.37 -19.39
CA LEU A 466 23.50 11.70 -19.40
C LEU A 466 22.00 11.59 -19.34
N SER A 467 21.38 12.32 -18.43
CA SER A 467 19.93 12.48 -18.39
C SER A 467 19.52 13.69 -19.23
N ALA A 468 18.57 13.51 -20.12
CA ALA A 468 18.04 14.56 -20.98
C ALA A 468 16.55 14.35 -21.24
N GLY A 469 15.77 15.40 -21.14
CA GLY A 469 14.33 15.35 -21.40
C GLY A 469 13.80 16.64 -22.02
N THR A 470 12.50 16.67 -22.25
CA THR A 470 11.78 17.80 -22.85
C THR A 470 11.10 18.71 -21.83
N ASP A 471 11.12 18.34 -20.56
CA ASP A 471 10.48 19.10 -19.49
C ASP A 471 11.41 20.23 -19.00
N GLU A 472 10.84 21.37 -18.59
CA GLU A 472 11.59 22.51 -18.05
C GLU A 472 12.39 22.17 -16.78
N SER A 473 12.09 21.05 -16.14
CA SER A 473 12.79 20.54 -14.96
C SER A 473 14.01 19.68 -15.30
N ASP A 474 14.20 19.30 -16.57
CA ASP A 474 15.33 18.48 -17.00
C ASP A 474 16.62 19.30 -17.07
N ALA A 475 17.71 18.70 -16.63
CA ALA A 475 19.02 19.39 -16.59
C ALA A 475 19.57 19.70 -17.97
N LEU A 476 19.23 18.87 -18.98
CA LEU A 476 19.66 19.03 -20.36
C LEU A 476 18.50 18.77 -21.32
N THR A 477 18.40 19.58 -22.36
CA THR A 477 17.59 19.19 -23.53
C THR A 477 18.29 18.09 -24.33
N PRO A 478 17.58 17.29 -25.14
CA PRO A 478 18.19 16.26 -25.98
C PRO A 478 19.32 16.81 -26.89
N THR A 479 19.16 18.03 -27.41
CA THR A 479 20.18 18.69 -28.23
C THR A 479 21.42 19.06 -27.43
N GLU A 480 21.25 19.54 -26.21
CA GLU A 480 22.38 19.88 -25.33
C GLU A 480 23.10 18.63 -24.85
N ALA A 481 22.37 17.57 -24.53
CA ALA A 481 22.96 16.29 -24.16
C ALA A 481 23.79 15.68 -25.29
N LEU A 482 23.30 15.76 -26.54
CA LEU A 482 24.04 15.31 -27.71
C LEU A 482 25.35 16.11 -27.87
N ARG A 483 25.29 17.45 -27.78
CA ARG A 483 26.48 18.30 -27.85
C ARG A 483 27.47 18.01 -26.72
N THR A 484 26.96 17.75 -25.55
CA THR A 484 27.76 17.40 -24.36
C THR A 484 28.42 16.04 -24.55
N ALA A 485 27.72 15.02 -25.02
CA ALA A 485 28.25 13.70 -25.28
C ALA A 485 29.43 13.74 -26.27
N LEU A 486 29.32 14.52 -27.34
CA LEU A 486 30.41 14.69 -28.30
C LEU A 486 31.64 15.35 -27.69
N ARG A 487 31.47 16.29 -26.73
CA ARG A 487 32.58 16.94 -26.00
C ARG A 487 33.22 16.02 -24.94
N LEU A 488 32.45 15.04 -24.43
CA LEU A 488 32.93 14.04 -23.47
C LEU A 488 33.76 12.92 -24.11
N GLY A 489 34.02 13.00 -25.42
CA GLY A 489 34.87 12.05 -26.12
C GLY A 489 34.21 10.69 -26.34
N ALA A 490 32.92 10.68 -26.60
CA ALA A 490 32.21 9.44 -26.91
C ALA A 490 32.81 8.70 -28.10
N GLY A 491 33.28 7.48 -27.89
CA GLY A 491 33.63 6.52 -28.94
C GLY A 491 32.38 5.83 -29.49
N ALA A 492 31.40 5.61 -28.62
CA ALA A 492 30.06 5.17 -28.98
C ALA A 492 29.03 6.12 -28.31
N LEU A 493 28.02 6.54 -29.05
CA LEU A 493 26.91 7.33 -28.58
C LEU A 493 25.64 6.52 -28.69
N VAL A 494 24.93 6.39 -27.57
CA VAL A 494 23.71 5.60 -27.47
C VAL A 494 22.58 6.47 -26.95
N VAL A 495 21.48 6.56 -27.68
CA VAL A 495 20.30 7.31 -27.29
C VAL A 495 19.19 6.32 -26.98
N GLY A 496 18.69 6.31 -25.74
CA GLY A 496 17.71 5.35 -25.26
C GLY A 496 16.39 5.42 -26.01
N GLU A 497 15.89 6.64 -26.25
CA GLU A 497 14.73 6.83 -27.12
C GLU A 497 14.78 8.21 -27.81
N VAL A 498 14.14 8.25 -28.97
CA VAL A 498 13.92 9.48 -29.74
C VAL A 498 12.43 9.74 -29.79
N ARG A 499 12.00 10.84 -29.16
CA ARG A 499 10.63 11.36 -29.23
C ARG A 499 10.59 12.56 -30.17
N GLY A 500 9.63 12.54 -31.12
CA GLY A 500 9.42 13.65 -32.06
C GLY A 500 8.33 14.59 -31.61
#